data_72df96b3193a282d121672d991049a69
#
_entry.id   72df96b3193a282d121672d991049a69
#
_cell.length_a   1.000
_cell.length_b   1.000
_cell.length_c   1.000
_cell.angle_alpha   90.00
_cell.angle_beta   90.00
_cell.angle_gamma   90.00
#
_symmetry.space_group_name_H-M   'P 1'
#
loop_
_entity.id
_entity.type
_entity.pdbx_description
1 polymer ?
#
loop_
_entity_poly.entity_id
_entity_poly.type
_entity_poly.pdbx_seq_one_letter_code
_entity_poly.pdbx_strand_id
1 'polypeptide(L)'
;NLTKKADYKNDMLDGLSVSFDKNGRTLSKQEYKEGQLDGKSILYTDKGFIQEESDYKAGKRDGVTTWYLYDEKKQGAKYVMYTYKDGMFEGVQETYYENGNVKTRKMFSNNVANGLATEYYEDGSVKSECTYKNGEVKGKVKEYKMGEKRIEN
;
A
#
# COMPACT_ATOMS: atom_id res chain seq x y z
N ASN A 1 15.52 27.41 -11.05
CA ASN A 1 15.64 26.24 -10.16
C ASN A 1 15.17 25.01 -10.89
N LEU A 2 15.95 23.90 -10.81
CA LEU A 2 15.61 22.62 -11.40
C LEU A 2 14.35 22.08 -10.70
N THR A 3 13.29 21.87 -11.45
CA THR A 3 12.01 21.34 -10.92
C THR A 3 11.80 19.87 -11.29
N LYS A 4 12.49 19.38 -12.32
CA LYS A 4 12.41 18.00 -12.79
C LYS A 4 13.70 17.58 -13.50
N LYS A 5 14.12 16.34 -13.29
CA LYS A 5 15.12 15.61 -14.07
C LYS A 5 14.49 14.31 -14.55
N ALA A 6 14.57 14.02 -15.83
CA ALA A 6 13.92 12.83 -16.37
C ALA A 6 14.68 12.32 -17.60
N ASP A 7 14.62 11.00 -17.78
CA ASP A 7 15.14 10.32 -18.95
C ASP A 7 14.07 10.22 -20.04
N TYR A 8 14.47 10.40 -21.29
CA TYR A 8 13.59 10.38 -22.46
C TYR A 8 14.17 9.46 -23.55
N LYS A 9 13.28 8.80 -24.28
CA LYS A 9 13.56 8.05 -25.48
C LYS A 9 12.45 8.30 -26.50
N ASN A 10 12.80 8.67 -27.74
CA ASN A 10 11.84 9.00 -28.80
C ASN A 10 10.78 10.04 -28.33
N ASP A 11 11.22 11.12 -27.68
CA ASP A 11 10.38 12.20 -27.12
C ASP A 11 9.37 11.78 -26.05
N MET A 12 9.44 10.54 -25.56
CA MET A 12 8.63 10.03 -24.46
C MET A 12 9.48 9.80 -23.21
N LEU A 13 8.88 9.97 -22.02
CA LEU A 13 9.51 9.58 -20.77
C LEU A 13 9.84 8.08 -20.79
N ASP A 14 11.12 7.74 -20.60
CA ASP A 14 11.59 6.35 -20.62
C ASP A 14 12.80 6.25 -19.69
N GLY A 15 12.59 5.67 -18.50
CA GLY A 15 13.55 5.63 -17.42
C GLY A 15 13.11 6.39 -16.18
N LEU A 16 14.06 6.86 -15.38
CA LEU A 16 13.79 7.52 -14.10
C LEU A 16 13.43 9.02 -14.30
N SER A 17 12.35 9.42 -13.66
CA SER A 17 11.96 10.82 -13.50
C SER A 17 12.01 11.20 -12.03
N VAL A 18 12.69 12.28 -11.70
CA VAL A 18 12.79 12.85 -10.35
C VAL A 18 12.24 14.27 -10.37
N SER A 19 11.28 14.58 -9.53
CA SER A 19 10.76 15.94 -9.35
C SER A 19 11.24 16.55 -8.04
N PHE A 20 11.35 17.88 -8.03
CA PHE A 20 11.86 18.65 -6.90
C PHE A 20 10.93 19.84 -6.57
N ASP A 21 10.90 20.21 -5.32
CA ASP A 21 10.27 21.46 -4.88
C ASP A 21 11.15 22.68 -5.20
N LYS A 22 10.64 23.89 -4.90
CA LYS A 22 11.36 25.16 -5.10
C LYS A 22 12.68 25.27 -4.33
N ASN A 23 12.86 24.46 -3.29
CA ASN A 23 14.05 24.40 -2.44
C ASN A 23 15.03 23.28 -2.86
N GLY A 24 14.72 22.55 -3.94
CA GLY A 24 15.53 21.44 -4.43
C GLY A 24 15.32 20.11 -3.70
N ARG A 25 14.31 20.00 -2.84
CA ARG A 25 13.97 18.74 -2.16
C ARG A 25 13.21 17.84 -3.10
N THR A 26 13.53 16.54 -3.09
CA THR A 26 12.84 15.53 -3.90
C THR A 26 11.38 15.39 -3.47
N LEU A 27 10.47 15.53 -4.43
CA LEU A 27 9.03 15.29 -4.25
C LEU A 27 8.60 13.90 -4.75
N SER A 28 9.25 13.42 -5.84
CA SER A 28 8.96 12.09 -6.36
C SER A 28 10.16 11.48 -7.08
N LYS A 29 10.18 10.15 -7.10
CA LYS A 29 11.02 9.32 -7.98
C LYS A 29 10.10 8.31 -8.64
N GLN A 30 10.04 8.31 -9.96
CA GLN A 30 9.08 7.51 -10.72
C GLN A 30 9.75 6.93 -11.95
N GLU A 31 9.51 5.64 -12.19
CA GLU A 31 10.00 4.93 -13.38
C GLU A 31 8.95 4.96 -14.47
N TYR A 32 9.40 5.25 -15.69
CA TYR A 32 8.56 5.36 -16.88
C TYR A 32 9.08 4.46 -18.00
N LYS A 33 8.17 3.96 -18.80
CA LYS A 33 8.43 3.28 -20.05
C LYS A 33 7.43 3.75 -21.10
N GLU A 34 7.94 4.22 -22.26
CA GLU A 34 7.11 4.70 -23.36
C GLU A 34 6.04 5.73 -22.91
N GLY A 35 6.41 6.64 -22.01
CA GLY A 35 5.57 7.71 -21.49
C GLY A 35 4.60 7.31 -20.37
N GLN A 36 4.55 6.04 -19.98
CA GLN A 36 3.67 5.54 -18.92
C GLN A 36 4.48 5.15 -17.68
N LEU A 37 3.87 5.27 -16.49
CA LEU A 37 4.45 4.72 -15.27
C LEU A 37 4.61 3.21 -15.42
N ASP A 38 5.85 2.72 -15.26
CA ASP A 38 6.20 1.30 -15.38
C ASP A 38 7.41 1.03 -14.47
N GLY A 39 7.18 0.34 -13.37
CA GLY A 39 8.16 0.15 -12.31
C GLY A 39 7.78 0.86 -11.01
N LYS A 40 8.78 1.31 -10.27
CA LYS A 40 8.57 1.94 -8.96
C LYS A 40 8.16 3.41 -9.04
N SER A 41 7.23 3.78 -8.16
CA SER A 41 6.88 5.18 -7.89
C SER A 41 7.00 5.43 -6.39
N ILE A 42 7.81 6.43 -6.01
CA ILE A 42 8.00 6.85 -4.63
C ILE A 42 7.63 8.33 -4.55
N LEU A 43 6.68 8.65 -3.68
CA LEU A 43 6.29 10.02 -3.36
C LEU A 43 6.81 10.40 -1.97
N TYR A 44 7.28 11.63 -1.82
CA TYR A 44 7.84 12.14 -0.59
C TYR A 44 7.00 13.29 -0.03
N THR A 45 6.99 13.43 1.29
CA THR A 45 6.47 14.61 1.96
C THR A 45 7.38 15.83 1.74
N ASP A 46 6.92 17.01 2.04
CA ASP A 46 7.72 18.26 2.04
C ASP A 46 8.92 18.22 3.00
N LYS A 47 8.92 17.30 3.95
CA LYS A 47 10.03 17.05 4.90
C LYS A 47 10.99 15.96 4.42
N GLY A 48 10.73 15.34 3.25
CA GLY A 48 11.62 14.34 2.64
C GLY A 48 11.38 12.90 3.10
N PHE A 49 10.29 12.63 3.82
CA PHE A 49 9.91 11.27 4.20
C PHE A 49 9.06 10.62 3.13
N ILE A 50 9.16 9.30 2.99
CA ILE A 50 8.33 8.54 2.06
C ILE A 50 6.88 8.61 2.52
N GLN A 51 6.00 9.08 1.63
CA GLN A 51 4.56 9.13 1.81
C GLN A 51 3.87 7.93 1.16
N GLU A 52 4.31 7.55 -0.03
CA GLU A 52 3.77 6.44 -0.80
C GLU A 52 4.88 5.72 -1.58
N GLU A 53 4.85 4.40 -1.58
CA GLU A 53 5.59 3.54 -2.49
C GLU A 53 4.59 2.68 -3.26
N SER A 54 4.72 2.63 -4.58
CA SER A 54 3.80 1.89 -5.45
C SER A 54 4.55 1.21 -6.58
N ASP A 55 4.04 0.04 -6.98
CA ASP A 55 4.46 -0.64 -8.18
C ASP A 55 3.45 -0.38 -9.31
N TYR A 56 3.96 -0.05 -10.49
CA TYR A 56 3.18 0.24 -11.69
C TYR A 56 3.60 -0.63 -12.87
N LYS A 57 2.65 -0.94 -13.73
CA LYS A 57 2.85 -1.56 -15.03
C LYS A 57 1.92 -0.94 -16.05
N ALA A 58 2.49 -0.45 -17.16
CA ALA A 58 1.74 0.18 -18.25
C ALA A 58 0.71 1.23 -17.74
N GLY A 59 1.13 2.12 -16.82
CA GLY A 59 0.33 3.20 -16.25
C GLY A 59 -0.67 2.79 -15.17
N LYS A 60 -0.79 1.50 -14.83
CA LYS A 60 -1.70 1.00 -13.79
C LYS A 60 -0.92 0.50 -12.58
N ARG A 61 -1.50 0.62 -11.36
CA ARG A 61 -0.94 -0.07 -10.20
C ARG A 61 -0.97 -1.58 -10.43
N ASP A 62 0.19 -2.23 -10.31
CA ASP A 62 0.36 -3.69 -10.48
C ASP A 62 1.46 -4.15 -9.53
N GLY A 63 1.06 -4.74 -8.42
CA GLY A 63 1.94 -5.05 -7.29
C GLY A 63 1.50 -4.37 -6.01
N VAL A 64 2.44 -4.10 -5.11
CA VAL A 64 2.16 -3.54 -3.78
C VAL A 64 2.19 -2.01 -3.83
N THR A 65 1.21 -1.40 -3.18
CA THR A 65 1.24 0.02 -2.80
C THR A 65 1.20 0.13 -1.29
N THR A 66 2.14 0.89 -0.72
CA THR A 66 2.21 1.17 0.72
C THR A 66 2.14 2.66 0.95
N TRP A 67 1.24 3.10 1.81
CA TRP A 67 1.19 4.46 2.33
C TRP A 67 1.73 4.50 3.75
N TYR A 68 2.41 5.59 4.07
CA TYR A 68 3.03 5.82 5.35
C TYR A 68 2.40 7.02 6.04
N LEU A 69 2.09 6.88 7.32
CA LEU A 69 1.80 8.03 8.17
C LEU A 69 3.11 8.70 8.56
N TYR A 70 3.12 10.01 8.39
CA TYR A 70 4.14 10.86 8.92
C TYR A 70 3.56 11.75 10.02
N ASP A 71 4.08 11.59 11.23
CA ASP A 71 4.00 12.61 12.28
C ASP A 71 5.41 12.94 12.77
N GLU A 72 5.56 14.04 13.51
CA GLU A 72 6.86 14.50 14.00
C GLU A 72 7.54 13.51 14.96
N LYS A 73 6.79 12.58 15.52
CA LYS A 73 7.24 11.58 16.50
C LYS A 73 7.44 10.20 15.91
N LYS A 74 6.72 9.85 14.82
CA LYS A 74 6.68 8.50 14.24
C LYS A 74 6.93 8.56 12.73
N GLN A 75 8.18 8.72 12.35
CA GLN A 75 8.59 8.78 10.95
C GLN A 75 8.50 7.40 10.31
N GLY A 76 7.70 7.27 9.25
CA GLY A 76 7.69 6.11 8.39
C GLY A 76 6.90 4.89 8.90
N ALA A 77 5.94 5.08 9.80
CA ALA A 77 5.03 4.00 10.15
C ALA A 77 4.10 3.67 8.97
N LYS A 78 4.04 2.40 8.58
CA LYS A 78 3.07 1.93 7.58
C LYS A 78 1.66 2.22 8.09
N TYR A 79 0.83 2.74 7.20
CA TYR A 79 -0.57 3.03 7.48
C TYR A 79 -1.51 2.04 6.80
N VAL A 80 -1.31 1.84 5.50
CA VAL A 80 -2.02 0.84 4.71
C VAL A 80 -1.09 0.24 3.68
N MET A 81 -1.35 -1.01 3.35
CA MET A 81 -0.70 -1.73 2.26
C MET A 81 -1.77 -2.43 1.43
N TYR A 82 -1.81 -2.11 0.15
CA TYR A 82 -2.74 -2.71 -0.79
C TYR A 82 -2.00 -3.38 -1.94
N THR A 83 -2.50 -4.55 -2.33
CA THR A 83 -2.00 -5.28 -3.50
C THR A 83 -2.95 -5.08 -4.67
N TYR A 84 -2.36 -4.78 -5.82
CA TYR A 84 -3.08 -4.50 -7.05
C TYR A 84 -2.66 -5.46 -8.17
N LYS A 85 -3.58 -5.73 -9.07
CA LYS A 85 -3.35 -6.34 -10.37
C LYS A 85 -4.11 -5.57 -11.43
N ASP A 86 -3.44 -5.07 -12.46
CA ASP A 86 -4.04 -4.25 -13.53
C ASP A 86 -4.91 -3.07 -13.01
N GLY A 87 -4.54 -2.46 -11.88
CA GLY A 87 -5.26 -1.36 -11.23
C GLY A 87 -6.43 -1.77 -10.33
N MET A 88 -6.71 -3.06 -10.20
CA MET A 88 -7.76 -3.59 -9.31
C MET A 88 -7.15 -4.19 -8.05
N PHE A 89 -7.89 -4.13 -6.94
CA PHE A 89 -7.50 -4.85 -5.72
C PHE A 89 -7.46 -6.36 -5.99
N GLU A 90 -6.30 -6.97 -5.79
CA GLU A 90 -6.09 -8.42 -5.95
C GLU A 90 -5.12 -8.89 -4.88
N GLY A 91 -5.54 -9.88 -4.06
CA GLY A 91 -4.72 -10.38 -2.97
C GLY A 91 -4.96 -9.65 -1.64
N VAL A 92 -3.92 -9.56 -0.83
CA VAL A 92 -4.00 -9.06 0.55
C VAL A 92 -4.06 -7.55 0.60
N GLN A 93 -4.99 -7.05 1.43
CA GLN A 93 -5.06 -5.65 1.85
C GLN A 93 -4.85 -5.59 3.36
N GLU A 94 -3.97 -4.72 3.82
CA GLU A 94 -3.66 -4.56 5.24
C GLU A 94 -3.74 -3.11 5.69
N THR A 95 -4.25 -2.92 6.91
CA THR A 95 -4.08 -1.67 7.64
C THR A 95 -3.28 -1.93 8.92
N TYR A 96 -2.65 -0.90 9.45
CA TYR A 96 -1.73 -1.03 10.58
C TYR A 96 -2.11 -0.10 11.71
N TYR A 97 -1.81 -0.52 12.93
CA TYR A 97 -1.77 0.34 14.09
C TYR A 97 -0.52 1.22 14.07
N GLU A 98 -0.52 2.28 14.86
CA GLU A 98 0.64 3.17 14.99
C GLU A 98 1.90 2.48 15.51
N ASN A 99 1.75 1.38 16.28
CA ASN A 99 2.87 0.56 16.76
C ASN A 99 3.48 -0.34 15.68
N GLY A 100 2.92 -0.34 14.44
CA GLY A 100 3.36 -1.13 13.31
C GLY A 100 2.72 -2.52 13.20
N ASN A 101 1.94 -2.95 14.20
CA ASN A 101 1.21 -4.21 14.13
C ASN A 101 0.04 -4.11 13.14
N VAL A 102 -0.27 -5.23 12.49
CA VAL A 102 -1.42 -5.31 11.57
C VAL A 102 -2.71 -5.09 12.38
N LYS A 103 -3.56 -4.18 11.89
CA LYS A 103 -4.90 -3.91 12.43
C LYS A 103 -5.96 -4.74 11.74
N THR A 104 -5.93 -4.75 10.40
CA THR A 104 -6.84 -5.56 9.60
C THR A 104 -6.08 -6.22 8.45
N ARG A 105 -6.48 -7.44 8.10
CA ARG A 105 -6.03 -8.15 6.91
C ARG A 105 -7.26 -8.69 6.20
N LYS A 106 -7.39 -8.40 4.91
CA LYS A 106 -8.55 -8.80 4.11
C LYS A 106 -8.11 -9.20 2.71
N MET A 107 -8.67 -10.30 2.21
CA MET A 107 -8.41 -10.79 0.87
C MET A 107 -9.40 -10.21 -0.13
N PHE A 108 -8.88 -9.85 -1.31
CA PHE A 108 -9.67 -9.34 -2.44
C PHE A 108 -9.35 -10.12 -3.72
N SER A 109 -10.33 -10.22 -4.57
CA SER A 109 -10.18 -10.64 -5.96
C SER A 109 -11.04 -9.74 -6.85
N ASN A 110 -10.41 -9.13 -7.87
CA ASN A 110 -11.06 -8.20 -8.81
C ASN A 110 -11.88 -7.09 -8.10
N ASN A 111 -11.31 -6.38 -7.13
CA ASN A 111 -11.93 -5.36 -6.29
C ASN A 111 -13.02 -5.86 -5.32
N VAL A 112 -13.28 -7.16 -5.27
CA VAL A 112 -14.33 -7.72 -4.43
C VAL A 112 -13.70 -8.50 -3.28
N ALA A 113 -14.17 -8.27 -2.04
CA ALA A 113 -13.72 -9.03 -0.89
C ALA A 113 -14.03 -10.52 -1.10
N ASN A 114 -13.00 -11.38 -1.05
CA ASN A 114 -13.10 -12.81 -1.31
C ASN A 114 -12.00 -13.56 -0.56
N GLY A 115 -12.36 -14.37 0.41
CA GLY A 115 -11.43 -15.08 1.27
C GLY A 115 -11.47 -14.62 2.73
N LEU A 116 -10.43 -14.98 3.49
CA LEU A 116 -10.35 -14.67 4.92
C LEU A 116 -10.18 -13.17 5.16
N ALA A 117 -10.89 -12.66 6.17
CA ALA A 117 -10.68 -11.35 6.75
C ALA A 117 -10.45 -11.51 8.26
N THR A 118 -9.40 -10.86 8.75
CA THR A 118 -9.00 -10.92 10.16
C THR A 118 -8.81 -9.50 10.68
N GLU A 119 -9.37 -9.21 11.83
CA GLU A 119 -9.08 -8.03 12.62
C GLU A 119 -8.23 -8.44 13.84
N TYR A 120 -7.26 -7.60 14.19
CA TYR A 120 -6.33 -7.85 15.28
C TYR A 120 -6.45 -6.77 16.35
N TYR A 121 -6.09 -7.09 17.57
CA TYR A 121 -5.82 -6.14 18.64
C TYR A 121 -4.43 -5.51 18.46
N GLU A 122 -4.15 -4.42 19.18
CA GLU A 122 -2.84 -3.74 19.11
C GLU A 122 -1.67 -4.60 19.56
N ASP A 123 -1.90 -5.62 20.38
CA ASP A 123 -0.90 -6.61 20.82
C ASP A 123 -0.61 -7.68 19.77
N GLY A 124 -1.32 -7.65 18.62
CA GLY A 124 -1.19 -8.61 17.52
C GLY A 124 -2.05 -9.87 17.69
N SER A 125 -2.76 -10.03 18.80
CA SER A 125 -3.72 -11.14 18.95
C SER A 125 -4.94 -10.94 18.06
N VAL A 126 -5.56 -12.05 17.62
CA VAL A 126 -6.74 -12.00 16.76
C VAL A 126 -7.94 -11.49 17.55
N LYS A 127 -8.64 -10.50 16.99
CA LYS A 127 -9.88 -9.95 17.54
C LYS A 127 -11.10 -10.58 16.90
N SER A 128 -11.12 -10.69 15.58
CA SER A 128 -12.22 -11.34 14.87
C SER A 128 -11.78 -11.93 13.55
N GLU A 129 -12.51 -12.93 13.09
CA GLU A 129 -12.31 -13.56 11.78
C GLU A 129 -13.64 -13.84 11.09
N CYS A 130 -13.68 -13.61 9.79
CA CYS A 130 -14.78 -14.03 8.95
C CYS A 130 -14.26 -14.37 7.55
N THR A 131 -15.09 -15.08 6.77
CA THR A 131 -14.80 -15.38 5.38
C THR A 131 -15.74 -14.60 4.49
N TYR A 132 -15.20 -13.92 3.49
CA TYR A 132 -15.97 -13.30 2.42
C TYR A 132 -16.04 -14.20 1.19
N LYS A 133 -17.17 -14.17 0.52
CA LYS A 133 -17.36 -14.75 -0.81
C LYS A 133 -18.16 -13.76 -1.65
N ASN A 134 -17.54 -13.29 -2.74
CA ASN A 134 -18.15 -12.31 -3.64
C ASN A 134 -18.68 -11.04 -2.92
N GLY A 135 -17.91 -10.51 -1.94
CA GLY A 135 -18.24 -9.29 -1.21
C GLY A 135 -19.15 -9.48 0.00
N GLU A 136 -19.69 -10.67 0.23
CA GLU A 136 -20.59 -10.97 1.35
C GLU A 136 -19.92 -11.87 2.37
N VAL A 137 -20.19 -11.64 3.67
CA VAL A 137 -19.74 -12.53 4.74
C VAL A 137 -20.48 -13.86 4.63
N LYS A 138 -19.72 -14.95 4.63
CA LYS A 138 -20.23 -16.33 4.67
C LYS A 138 -19.95 -16.97 6.02
N GLY A 139 -21.00 -17.60 6.56
CA GLY A 139 -20.92 -18.24 7.86
C GLY A 139 -20.94 -17.26 9.02
N LYS A 140 -20.36 -17.68 10.15
CA LYS A 140 -20.33 -16.89 11.40
C LYS A 140 -19.02 -16.08 11.47
N VAL A 141 -19.13 -14.87 12.01
CA VAL A 141 -17.97 -14.12 12.49
C VAL A 141 -17.52 -14.78 13.80
N LYS A 142 -16.25 -15.13 13.89
CA LYS A 142 -15.62 -15.61 15.14
C LYS A 142 -14.99 -14.41 15.85
N GLU A 143 -15.23 -14.29 17.14
CA GLU A 143 -14.67 -13.24 18.00
C GLU A 143 -13.82 -13.87 19.10
N TYR A 144 -12.73 -13.19 19.46
CA TYR A 144 -11.75 -13.64 20.44
C TYR A 144 -11.48 -12.52 21.45
N LYS A 145 -11.15 -12.88 22.67
CA LYS A 145 -10.70 -11.91 23.69
C LYS A 145 -9.22 -11.58 23.46
N MET A 146 -8.83 -10.38 23.85
CA MET A 146 -7.44 -9.94 23.79
C MET A 146 -6.52 -10.95 24.49
N GLY A 147 -5.43 -11.34 23.80
CA GLY A 147 -4.46 -12.32 24.31
C GLY A 147 -4.93 -13.79 24.29
N GLU A 148 -6.15 -14.07 23.82
CA GLU A 148 -6.64 -15.43 23.64
C GLU A 148 -5.90 -16.14 22.49
N LYS A 149 -5.37 -17.34 22.77
CA LYS A 149 -4.71 -18.12 21.72
C LYS A 149 -5.75 -18.75 20.79
N ARG A 150 -5.49 -18.70 19.50
CA ARG A 150 -6.26 -19.40 18.47
C ARG A 150 -6.18 -20.90 18.73
N ILE A 151 -7.32 -21.54 18.92
CA ILE A 151 -7.38 -23.01 18.94
C ILE A 151 -7.45 -23.44 17.45
N GLU A 152 -6.34 -23.92 16.91
CA GLU A 152 -6.33 -24.59 15.61
C GLU A 152 -6.95 -25.99 15.80
N ASN A 153 -8.09 -26.19 15.18
CA ASN A 153 -8.71 -27.54 15.05
C ASN A 153 -8.28 -28.14 13.71
#